data_11dba7a8828f11dd684d79b2e4d72cee
#
_entry.id   11dba7a8828f11dd684d79b2e4d72cee
#
_cell.length_a   1.000
_cell.length_b   1.000
_cell.length_c   1.000
_cell.angle_alpha   90.00
_cell.angle_beta   90.00
_cell.angle_gamma   90.00
#
_symmetry.space_group_name_H-M   'P 1'
#
loop_
_entity.id
_entity.type
_entity.pdbx_description
1 polymer ?
#
loop_
_entity_poly.entity_id
_entity_poly.type
_entity_poly.pdbx_seq_one_letter_code
_entity_poly.pdbx_strand_id
1 'polypeptide(L)'
;MGIRYSDWLLGAPSIETGIAASSMAQDEWGHARLLYAMLKDFGMDPAVVEHERKAEEYANPDALDTPLDDWAAVVAACVVVDGALSVVLEGFSEGVYEPTRSRIPKMLAEEAFHHDLGVAWFRKLAGGSEEGRSRLREAAQSMLAPTLAWLTPADEVGKAQAGSGLVPEGGVLRTRFAERFGELLSLVEIDVAAVEPDREGWDSERGRGPGCPDEESVARARGDRNRMLFVE
;
A
#
# COMPACT_ATOMS: atom_id res chain seq x y z
N MET A 1 3.09 2.19 3.19
CA MET A 1 2.92 3.58 2.68
C MET A 1 3.54 4.63 3.62
N GLY A 2 3.34 4.62 4.93
CA GLY A 2 3.74 5.69 5.86
C GLY A 2 5.16 6.24 5.69
N ILE A 3 6.18 5.37 5.57
CA ILE A 3 7.57 5.82 5.32
C ILE A 3 7.68 6.56 3.99
N ARG A 4 7.06 6.06 2.92
CA ARG A 4 7.11 6.68 1.59
C ARG A 4 6.43 8.05 1.55
N TYR A 5 5.32 8.23 2.25
CA TYR A 5 4.70 9.54 2.41
C TYR A 5 5.55 10.48 3.25
N SER A 6 6.18 10.01 4.35
CA SER A 6 7.04 10.83 5.20
C SER A 6 8.28 11.36 4.49
N ASP A 7 8.81 10.65 3.50
CA ASP A 7 9.95 11.09 2.68
C ASP A 7 9.65 12.39 1.93
N TRP A 8 8.38 12.69 1.68
CA TRP A 8 7.94 13.80 0.84
C TRP A 8 7.38 15.00 1.60
N LEU A 9 7.51 15.04 2.93
CA LEU A 9 7.13 16.21 3.73
C LEU A 9 7.77 17.50 3.20
N LEU A 10 9.06 17.48 2.92
CA LEU A 10 9.82 18.65 2.43
C LEU A 10 10.06 18.63 0.91
N GLY A 11 9.86 17.47 0.25
CA GLY A 11 10.07 17.30 -1.18
C GLY A 11 8.83 17.51 -2.04
N ALA A 12 7.65 17.66 -1.42
CA ALA A 12 6.39 17.85 -2.13
C ALA A 12 6.34 19.19 -2.90
N PRO A 13 5.49 19.29 -3.96
CA PRO A 13 5.41 20.50 -4.81
C PRO A 13 4.92 21.77 -4.10
N SER A 14 4.31 21.67 -2.93
CA SER A 14 3.92 22.80 -2.09
C SER A 14 3.94 22.41 -0.62
N ILE A 15 3.97 23.41 0.27
CA ILE A 15 3.93 23.21 1.73
C ILE A 15 2.65 22.47 2.13
N GLU A 16 1.50 22.85 1.56
CA GLU A 16 0.21 22.23 1.85
C GLU A 16 0.21 20.73 1.46
N THR A 17 0.79 20.42 0.32
CA THR A 17 0.89 19.03 -0.14
C THR A 17 1.86 18.23 0.74
N GLY A 18 2.96 18.84 1.20
CA GLY A 18 3.88 18.21 2.15
C GLY A 18 3.22 17.94 3.51
N ILE A 19 2.42 18.88 4.01
CA ILE A 19 1.63 18.68 5.23
C ILE A 19 0.62 17.54 5.05
N ALA A 20 -0.06 17.49 3.90
CA ALA A 20 -0.98 16.41 3.58
C ALA A 20 -0.27 15.04 3.55
N ALA A 21 0.89 14.93 2.88
CA ALA A 21 1.70 13.71 2.88
C ALA A 21 2.13 13.27 4.30
N SER A 22 2.47 14.23 5.16
CA SER A 22 2.78 13.96 6.56
C SER A 22 1.57 13.44 7.36
N SER A 23 0.38 13.99 7.12
CA SER A 23 -0.86 13.49 7.72
C SER A 23 -1.15 12.06 7.28
N MET A 24 -1.08 11.79 5.98
CA MET A 24 -1.25 10.44 5.42
C MET A 24 -0.24 9.45 6.03
N ALA A 25 1.02 9.87 6.22
CA ALA A 25 2.01 9.02 6.90
C ALA A 25 1.59 8.64 8.32
N GLN A 26 1.00 9.58 9.08
CA GLN A 26 0.52 9.32 10.44
C GLN A 26 -0.68 8.38 10.46
N ASP A 27 -1.60 8.52 9.51
CA ASP A 27 -2.75 7.64 9.35
C ASP A 27 -2.27 6.21 9.08
N GLU A 28 -1.33 6.01 8.14
CA GLU A 28 -0.74 4.72 7.82
C GLU A 28 -0.07 4.02 9.01
N TRP A 29 0.66 4.78 9.83
CA TRP A 29 1.25 4.21 11.05
C TRP A 29 0.19 3.86 12.09
N GLY A 30 -0.88 4.65 12.17
CA GLY A 30 -2.06 4.36 12.99
C GLY A 30 -2.75 3.07 12.54
N HIS A 31 -2.97 2.91 11.24
CA HIS A 31 -3.55 1.70 10.63
C HIS A 31 -2.69 0.47 10.91
N ALA A 32 -1.39 0.55 10.65
CA ALA A 32 -0.45 -0.54 10.91
C ALA A 32 -0.49 -0.98 12.38
N ARG A 33 -0.45 -0.04 13.31
CA ARG A 33 -0.49 -0.34 14.74
C ARG A 33 -1.79 -1.02 15.17
N LEU A 34 -2.93 -0.61 14.62
CA LEU A 34 -4.21 -1.24 14.90
C LEU A 34 -4.30 -2.65 14.29
N LEU A 35 -3.77 -2.84 13.08
CA LEU A 35 -3.73 -4.16 12.43
C LEU A 35 -2.78 -5.11 13.17
N TYR A 36 -1.59 -4.66 13.56
CA TYR A 36 -0.66 -5.46 14.36
C TYR A 36 -1.27 -5.87 15.70
N ALA A 37 -2.01 -4.99 16.38
CA ALA A 37 -2.67 -5.31 17.63
C ALA A 37 -3.67 -6.48 17.50
N MET A 38 -4.27 -6.70 16.33
CA MET A 38 -5.19 -7.81 16.06
C MET A 38 -4.46 -9.17 15.94
N LEU A 39 -3.15 -9.18 15.67
CA LEU A 39 -2.36 -10.41 15.55
C LEU A 39 -2.32 -11.22 16.84
N LYS A 40 -2.59 -10.59 17.99
CA LYS A 40 -2.72 -11.30 19.30
C LYS A 40 -3.79 -12.37 19.27
N ASP A 41 -4.89 -12.14 18.56
CA ASP A 41 -5.98 -13.09 18.46
C ASP A 41 -5.60 -14.34 17.65
N PHE A 42 -4.49 -14.26 16.90
CA PHE A 42 -3.90 -15.35 16.13
C PHE A 42 -2.64 -15.93 16.80
N GLY A 43 -2.38 -15.59 18.06
CA GLY A 43 -1.26 -16.12 18.85
C GLY A 43 0.11 -15.50 18.49
N MET A 44 0.14 -14.38 17.76
CA MET A 44 1.37 -13.67 17.42
C MET A 44 1.62 -12.52 18.40
N ASP A 45 2.89 -12.24 18.71
CA ASP A 45 3.27 -11.05 19.47
C ASP A 45 3.43 -9.85 18.51
N PRO A 46 2.57 -8.82 18.62
CA PRO A 46 2.68 -7.62 17.77
C PRO A 46 4.03 -6.91 17.88
N ALA A 47 4.67 -6.92 19.07
CA ALA A 47 5.96 -6.27 19.26
C ALA A 47 7.07 -6.96 18.45
N VAL A 48 7.05 -8.28 18.37
CA VAL A 48 7.98 -9.06 17.53
C VAL A 48 7.75 -8.72 16.05
N VAL A 49 6.49 -8.70 15.62
CA VAL A 49 6.16 -8.40 14.21
C VAL A 49 6.55 -6.97 13.84
N GLU A 50 6.32 -6.00 14.73
CA GLU A 50 6.59 -4.58 14.48
C GLU A 50 8.10 -4.25 14.56
N HIS A 51 8.84 -4.88 15.49
CA HIS A 51 10.17 -4.41 15.87
C HIS A 51 11.32 -5.40 15.65
N GLU A 52 11.07 -6.68 15.42
CA GLU A 52 12.11 -7.69 15.37
C GLU A 52 12.28 -8.35 13.99
N ARG A 53 11.32 -8.13 13.06
CA ARG A 53 11.42 -8.68 11.70
C ARG A 53 12.60 -8.10 10.94
N LYS A 54 13.31 -8.96 10.25
CA LYS A 54 14.32 -8.55 9.28
C LYS A 54 13.67 -8.11 7.96
N ALA A 55 14.42 -7.41 7.12
CA ALA A 55 13.92 -6.93 5.83
C ALA A 55 13.32 -8.06 4.98
N GLU A 56 13.96 -9.24 4.98
CA GLU A 56 13.55 -10.40 4.20
C GLU A 56 12.25 -11.06 4.70
N GLU A 57 11.74 -10.67 5.86
CA GLU A 57 10.51 -11.22 6.46
C GLU A 57 9.28 -10.33 6.23
N TYR A 58 9.47 -9.16 5.58
CA TYR A 58 8.35 -8.25 5.28
C TYR A 58 7.52 -8.76 4.09
N ALA A 59 6.19 -8.60 4.19
CA ALA A 59 5.18 -8.98 3.20
C ALA A 59 4.54 -7.75 2.52
N ASN A 60 5.25 -6.63 2.46
CA ASN A 60 4.78 -5.41 1.81
C ASN A 60 4.73 -5.57 0.28
N PRO A 61 3.88 -4.81 -0.43
CA PRO A 61 3.94 -4.71 -1.89
C PRO A 61 5.33 -4.28 -2.38
N ASP A 62 5.85 -4.93 -3.42
CA ASP A 62 7.22 -4.76 -3.93
C ASP A 62 7.55 -3.31 -4.31
N ALA A 63 6.57 -2.58 -4.84
CA ALA A 63 6.70 -1.16 -5.18
C ALA A 63 7.10 -0.26 -3.99
N LEU A 64 7.02 -0.77 -2.76
CA LEU A 64 7.41 -0.05 -1.54
C LEU A 64 8.78 -0.44 -1.00
N ASP A 65 9.55 -1.29 -1.68
CA ASP A 65 10.87 -1.74 -1.21
C ASP A 65 11.89 -0.60 -1.20
N THR A 66 11.82 0.29 -2.18
CA THR A 66 12.76 1.42 -2.33
C THR A 66 12.04 2.77 -2.19
N PRO A 67 12.77 3.85 -1.86
CA PRO A 67 12.24 5.20 -1.94
C PRO A 67 11.63 5.51 -3.31
N LEU A 68 10.63 6.38 -3.33
CA LEU A 68 10.00 6.87 -4.57
C LEU A 68 10.83 8.02 -5.13
N ASP A 69 11.19 7.96 -6.42
CA ASP A 69 12.21 8.83 -7.02
C ASP A 69 11.72 10.28 -7.22
N ASP A 70 10.43 10.46 -7.49
CA ASP A 70 9.86 11.78 -7.76
C ASP A 70 8.38 11.87 -7.32
N TRP A 71 7.80 13.05 -7.46
CA TRP A 71 6.41 13.28 -7.10
C TRP A 71 5.42 12.50 -7.97
N ALA A 72 5.75 12.20 -9.21
CA ALA A 72 4.91 11.37 -10.07
C ALA A 72 4.87 9.93 -9.54
N ALA A 73 5.98 9.40 -9.05
CA ALA A 73 6.04 8.09 -8.41
C ALA A 73 5.23 8.07 -7.09
N VAL A 74 5.24 9.15 -6.30
CA VAL A 74 4.39 9.27 -5.09
C VAL A 74 2.91 9.23 -5.45
N VAL A 75 2.52 9.98 -6.48
CA VAL A 75 1.12 10.03 -6.95
C VAL A 75 0.70 8.67 -7.53
N ALA A 76 1.58 8.01 -8.29
CA ALA A 76 1.34 6.66 -8.79
C ALA A 76 1.19 5.65 -7.63
N ALA A 77 2.07 5.69 -6.63
CA ALA A 77 1.97 4.82 -5.45
C ALA A 77 0.68 5.06 -4.64
N CYS A 78 0.26 6.32 -4.49
CA CYS A 78 -0.99 6.68 -3.83
C CYS A 78 -2.22 6.08 -4.56
N VAL A 79 -2.24 6.11 -5.89
CA VAL A 79 -3.38 5.58 -6.67
C VAL A 79 -3.30 4.05 -6.79
N VAL A 80 -2.13 3.49 -7.08
CA VAL A 80 -1.97 2.07 -7.39
C VAL A 80 -1.82 1.25 -6.10
N VAL A 81 -0.85 1.59 -5.25
CA VAL A 81 -0.50 0.77 -4.08
C VAL A 81 -1.45 1.05 -2.92
N ASP A 82 -1.61 2.31 -2.54
CA ASP A 82 -2.52 2.72 -1.46
C ASP A 82 -3.97 2.43 -1.82
N GLY A 83 -4.35 2.67 -3.09
CA GLY A 83 -5.65 2.25 -3.61
C GLY A 83 -5.90 0.74 -3.49
N ALA A 84 -4.90 -0.11 -3.71
CA ALA A 84 -5.03 -1.55 -3.50
C ALA A 84 -5.11 -1.92 -2.01
N LEU A 85 -4.35 -1.23 -1.13
CA LEU A 85 -4.45 -1.40 0.32
C LEU A 85 -5.86 -1.05 0.81
N SER A 86 -6.43 0.07 0.36
CA SER A 86 -7.80 0.49 0.67
C SER A 86 -8.83 -0.57 0.24
N VAL A 87 -8.68 -1.17 -0.96
CA VAL A 87 -9.57 -2.24 -1.44
C VAL A 87 -9.48 -3.49 -0.55
N VAL A 88 -8.28 -3.85 -0.08
CA VAL A 88 -8.10 -4.97 0.85
C VAL A 88 -8.72 -4.65 2.23
N LEU A 89 -8.52 -3.44 2.75
CA LEU A 89 -9.15 -3.00 4.01
C LEU A 89 -10.68 -3.08 3.91
N GLU A 90 -11.26 -2.61 2.80
CA GLU A 90 -12.70 -2.73 2.53
C GLU A 90 -13.15 -4.20 2.57
N GLY A 91 -12.40 -5.10 1.91
CA GLY A 91 -12.66 -6.54 1.96
C GLY A 91 -12.62 -7.11 3.39
N PHE A 92 -11.66 -6.72 4.19
CA PHE A 92 -11.59 -7.11 5.61
C PHE A 92 -12.75 -6.57 6.45
N SER A 93 -13.28 -5.40 6.13
CA SER A 93 -14.45 -4.84 6.84
C SER A 93 -15.73 -5.63 6.62
N GLU A 94 -15.80 -6.38 5.53
CA GLU A 94 -16.94 -7.25 5.17
C GLU A 94 -16.74 -8.70 5.67
N GLY A 95 -15.53 -9.05 6.11
CA GLY A 95 -15.15 -10.39 6.52
C GLY A 95 -15.80 -10.86 7.82
N VAL A 96 -15.56 -12.11 8.19
CA VAL A 96 -16.17 -12.75 9.38
C VAL A 96 -15.52 -12.33 10.70
N TYR A 97 -14.34 -11.72 10.69
CA TYR A 97 -13.60 -11.34 11.88
C TYR A 97 -14.11 -10.00 12.42
N GLU A 98 -14.72 -10.04 13.61
CA GLU A 98 -15.41 -8.89 14.21
C GLU A 98 -14.49 -7.68 14.44
N PRO A 99 -13.24 -7.82 14.94
CA PRO A 99 -12.37 -6.68 15.15
C PRO A 99 -12.06 -5.88 13.88
N THR A 100 -11.98 -6.51 12.70
CA THR A 100 -11.81 -5.77 11.44
C THR A 100 -13.06 -5.00 11.08
N ARG A 101 -14.24 -5.62 11.21
CA ARG A 101 -15.54 -4.96 10.95
C ARG A 101 -15.76 -3.71 11.82
N SER A 102 -15.30 -3.74 13.06
CA SER A 102 -15.47 -2.59 13.97
C SER A 102 -14.44 -1.47 13.80
N ARG A 103 -13.22 -1.80 13.39
CA ARG A 103 -12.10 -0.84 13.36
C ARG A 103 -11.81 -0.27 11.97
N ILE A 104 -11.93 -1.07 10.93
CA ILE A 104 -11.59 -0.65 9.56
C ILE A 104 -12.47 0.48 9.02
N PRO A 105 -13.77 0.61 9.33
CA PRO A 105 -14.55 1.75 8.85
C PRO A 105 -13.96 3.12 9.17
N LYS A 106 -13.26 3.25 10.32
CA LYS A 106 -12.54 4.48 10.64
C LYS A 106 -11.31 4.66 9.73
N MET A 107 -10.54 3.61 9.50
CA MET A 107 -9.39 3.64 8.58
C MET A 107 -9.85 4.05 7.16
N LEU A 108 -10.93 3.45 6.66
CA LEU A 108 -11.49 3.79 5.34
C LEU A 108 -11.96 5.25 5.24
N ALA A 109 -12.40 5.85 6.33
CA ALA A 109 -12.74 7.28 6.36
C ALA A 109 -11.47 8.17 6.24
N GLU A 110 -10.34 7.73 6.79
CA GLU A 110 -9.04 8.38 6.63
C GLU A 110 -8.50 8.13 5.21
N GLU A 111 -8.58 6.90 4.68
CA GLU A 111 -8.22 6.54 3.30
C GLU A 111 -8.97 7.35 2.23
N ALA A 112 -10.17 7.82 2.51
CA ALA A 112 -10.90 8.68 1.57
C ALA A 112 -10.16 9.99 1.26
N PHE A 113 -9.42 10.56 2.23
CA PHE A 113 -8.59 11.74 2.00
C PHE A 113 -7.34 11.41 1.17
N HIS A 114 -6.73 10.24 1.38
CA HIS A 114 -5.62 9.74 0.57
C HIS A 114 -6.07 9.59 -0.89
N HIS A 115 -7.21 8.94 -1.08
CA HIS A 115 -7.83 8.76 -2.41
C HIS A 115 -8.06 10.10 -3.10
N ASP A 116 -8.72 11.07 -2.43
CA ASP A 116 -9.04 12.35 -3.03
C ASP A 116 -7.79 13.14 -3.43
N LEU A 117 -6.77 13.14 -2.59
CA LEU A 117 -5.47 13.76 -2.89
C LEU A 117 -4.79 13.07 -4.07
N GLY A 118 -4.74 11.73 -4.06
CA GLY A 118 -4.15 10.92 -5.13
C GLY A 118 -4.84 11.19 -6.47
N VAL A 119 -6.17 11.14 -6.52
CA VAL A 119 -6.97 11.40 -7.71
C VAL A 119 -6.75 12.83 -8.24
N ALA A 120 -6.75 13.83 -7.36
CA ALA A 120 -6.55 15.22 -7.75
C ALA A 120 -5.17 15.44 -8.39
N TRP A 121 -4.12 14.91 -7.76
CA TRP A 121 -2.76 15.00 -8.29
C TRP A 121 -2.56 14.15 -9.55
N PHE A 122 -3.13 12.95 -9.61
CA PHE A 122 -3.05 12.11 -10.80
C PHE A 122 -3.64 12.82 -12.02
N ARG A 123 -4.84 13.38 -11.89
CA ARG A 123 -5.48 14.17 -12.96
C ARG A 123 -4.65 15.40 -13.36
N LYS A 124 -4.07 16.08 -12.37
CA LYS A 124 -3.21 17.26 -12.60
C LYS A 124 -1.97 16.91 -13.41
N LEU A 125 -1.29 15.80 -13.08
CA LEU A 125 -0.10 15.35 -13.81
C LEU A 125 -0.46 14.80 -15.18
N ALA A 126 -1.53 13.99 -15.29
CA ALA A 126 -1.99 13.43 -16.57
C ALA A 126 -2.42 14.51 -17.57
N GLY A 127 -2.99 15.64 -17.10
CA GLY A 127 -3.37 16.78 -17.91
C GLY A 127 -2.30 17.88 -18.03
N GLY A 128 -1.12 17.67 -17.42
CA GLY A 128 -0.03 18.64 -17.36
C GLY A 128 0.95 18.54 -18.53
N SER A 129 2.25 18.69 -18.24
CA SER A 129 3.31 18.57 -19.24
C SER A 129 3.49 17.14 -19.73
N GLU A 130 3.99 16.97 -20.96
CA GLU A 130 4.30 15.65 -21.52
C GLU A 130 5.29 14.87 -20.64
N GLU A 131 6.30 15.56 -20.10
CA GLU A 131 7.26 14.95 -19.17
C GLU A 131 6.58 14.44 -17.90
N GLY A 132 5.72 15.25 -17.26
CA GLY A 132 4.99 14.85 -16.05
C GLY A 132 4.05 13.68 -16.30
N ARG A 133 3.37 13.69 -17.46
CA ARG A 133 2.50 12.60 -17.90
C ARG A 133 3.27 11.30 -18.16
N SER A 134 4.44 11.39 -18.83
CA SER A 134 5.32 10.23 -19.11
C SER A 134 5.82 9.60 -17.81
N ARG A 135 6.36 10.40 -16.88
CA ARG A 135 6.84 9.94 -15.58
C ARG A 135 5.73 9.27 -14.77
N LEU A 136 4.52 9.87 -14.77
CA LEU A 136 3.37 9.29 -14.09
C LEU A 136 2.97 7.94 -14.69
N ARG A 137 2.94 7.85 -16.04
CA ARG A 137 2.66 6.59 -16.75
C ARG A 137 3.68 5.52 -16.39
N GLU A 138 4.97 5.84 -16.52
CA GLU A 138 6.08 4.91 -16.25
C GLU A 138 6.01 4.38 -14.81
N ALA A 139 5.84 5.27 -13.83
CA ALA A 139 5.70 4.90 -12.43
C ALA A 139 4.46 4.02 -12.18
N ALA A 140 3.29 4.40 -12.73
CA ALA A 140 2.08 3.61 -12.56
C ALA A 140 2.19 2.23 -13.22
N GLN A 141 2.78 2.13 -14.41
CA GLN A 141 3.01 0.86 -15.10
C GLN A 141 3.95 -0.06 -14.33
N SER A 142 5.05 0.48 -13.78
CA SER A 142 6.01 -0.33 -13.02
C SER A 142 5.42 -0.90 -11.73
N MET A 143 4.48 -0.18 -11.10
CA MET A 143 3.85 -0.59 -9.84
C MET A 143 2.64 -1.50 -10.03
N LEU A 144 1.93 -1.40 -11.17
CA LEU A 144 0.60 -2.00 -11.30
C LEU A 144 0.63 -3.53 -11.34
N ALA A 145 1.48 -4.14 -12.16
CA ALA A 145 1.51 -5.60 -12.30
C ALA A 145 1.93 -6.33 -11.01
N PRO A 146 2.99 -5.88 -10.27
CA PRO A 146 3.31 -6.42 -8.95
C PRO A 146 2.19 -6.20 -7.92
N THR A 147 1.56 -5.02 -7.92
CA THR A 147 0.45 -4.72 -6.99
C THR A 147 -0.77 -5.60 -7.27
N LEU A 148 -1.09 -5.84 -8.54
CA LEU A 148 -2.16 -6.78 -8.91
C LEU A 148 -1.83 -8.23 -8.51
N ALA A 149 -0.57 -8.65 -8.57
CA ALA A 149 -0.16 -9.96 -8.06
C ALA A 149 -0.37 -10.07 -6.54
N TRP A 150 0.04 -9.05 -5.81
CA TRP A 150 -0.17 -8.95 -4.36
C TRP A 150 -1.66 -8.92 -3.99
N LEU A 151 -2.48 -8.18 -4.73
CA LEU A 151 -3.94 -8.09 -4.52
C LEU A 151 -4.67 -9.40 -4.84
N THR A 152 -4.12 -10.23 -5.73
CA THR A 152 -4.74 -11.45 -6.22
C THR A 152 -3.82 -12.67 -6.08
N PRO A 153 -3.37 -13.03 -4.85
CA PRO A 153 -2.51 -14.20 -4.70
C PRO A 153 -3.22 -15.45 -5.23
N ALA A 154 -2.53 -16.20 -6.11
CA ALA A 154 -3.11 -17.33 -6.82
C ALA A 154 -2.66 -18.70 -6.26
N ASP A 155 -1.86 -18.69 -5.21
CA ASP A 155 -1.32 -19.85 -4.53
C ASP A 155 -2.30 -20.46 -3.49
N GLU A 156 -1.86 -21.52 -2.81
CA GLU A 156 -2.68 -22.18 -1.78
C GLU A 156 -2.92 -21.29 -0.57
N VAL A 157 -2.00 -20.34 -0.26
CA VAL A 157 -2.17 -19.38 0.83
C VAL A 157 -3.28 -18.39 0.49
N GLY A 158 -3.29 -17.84 -0.73
CA GLY A 158 -4.37 -16.96 -1.20
C GLY A 158 -5.73 -17.65 -1.22
N LYS A 159 -5.79 -18.91 -1.65
CA LYS A 159 -7.02 -19.73 -1.58
C LYS A 159 -7.50 -19.94 -0.14
N ALA A 160 -6.56 -20.24 0.77
CA ALA A 160 -6.88 -20.42 2.19
C ALA A 160 -7.38 -19.11 2.83
N GLN A 161 -6.78 -17.97 2.48
CA GLN A 161 -7.22 -16.64 2.95
C GLN A 161 -8.68 -16.37 2.51
N ALA A 162 -8.99 -16.53 1.23
CA ALA A 162 -10.35 -16.38 0.72
C ALA A 162 -11.32 -17.38 1.38
N GLY A 163 -10.93 -18.66 1.51
CA GLY A 163 -11.72 -19.72 2.15
C GLY A 163 -11.95 -19.49 3.65
N SER A 164 -11.13 -18.70 4.32
CA SER A 164 -11.31 -18.33 5.73
C SER A 164 -12.48 -17.38 5.97
N GLY A 165 -12.96 -16.69 4.94
CA GLY A 165 -13.96 -15.62 5.03
C GLY A 165 -13.45 -14.32 5.63
N LEU A 166 -12.14 -14.16 5.84
CA LEU A 166 -11.54 -12.91 6.34
C LEU A 166 -11.55 -11.81 5.28
N VAL A 167 -11.37 -12.17 4.03
CA VAL A 167 -11.28 -11.27 2.88
C VAL A 167 -11.91 -11.94 1.65
N PRO A 168 -12.51 -11.18 0.71
CA PRO A 168 -13.02 -11.74 -0.54
C PRO A 168 -11.91 -12.38 -1.39
N GLU A 169 -12.31 -13.21 -2.35
CA GLU A 169 -11.38 -13.75 -3.35
C GLU A 169 -10.68 -12.64 -4.14
N GLY A 170 -9.44 -12.87 -4.52
CA GLY A 170 -8.62 -11.90 -5.26
C GLY A 170 -9.27 -11.35 -6.53
N GLY A 171 -10.06 -12.18 -7.24
CA GLY A 171 -10.84 -11.73 -8.41
C GLY A 171 -11.85 -10.63 -8.09
N VAL A 172 -12.49 -10.69 -6.92
CA VAL A 172 -13.42 -9.65 -6.44
C VAL A 172 -12.64 -8.38 -6.11
N LEU A 173 -11.50 -8.51 -5.43
CA LEU A 173 -10.66 -7.36 -5.09
C LEU A 173 -10.13 -6.66 -6.34
N ARG A 174 -9.67 -7.43 -7.35
CA ARG A 174 -9.24 -6.89 -8.64
C ARG A 174 -10.36 -6.13 -9.35
N THR A 175 -11.57 -6.68 -9.35
CA THR A 175 -12.73 -6.01 -9.95
C THR A 175 -12.99 -4.67 -9.27
N ARG A 176 -13.02 -4.62 -7.93
CA ARG A 176 -13.19 -3.38 -7.16
C ARG A 176 -12.10 -2.36 -7.46
N PHE A 177 -10.86 -2.81 -7.55
CA PHE A 177 -9.73 -1.94 -7.91
C PHE A 177 -9.91 -1.36 -9.32
N ALA A 178 -10.24 -2.19 -10.30
CA ALA A 178 -10.45 -1.76 -11.68
C ALA A 178 -11.64 -0.80 -11.83
N GLU A 179 -12.75 -1.05 -11.14
CA GLU A 179 -13.91 -0.16 -11.11
C GLU A 179 -13.59 1.21 -10.50
N ARG A 180 -12.75 1.25 -9.45
CA ARG A 180 -12.39 2.48 -8.75
C ARG A 180 -11.34 3.31 -9.49
N PHE A 181 -10.33 2.68 -10.05
CA PHE A 181 -9.15 3.36 -10.60
C PHE A 181 -8.97 3.21 -12.11
N GLY A 182 -9.73 2.34 -12.79
CA GLY A 182 -9.54 2.06 -14.22
C GLY A 182 -9.72 3.29 -15.10
N GLU A 183 -10.76 4.10 -14.87
CA GLU A 183 -10.97 5.35 -15.61
C GLU A 183 -9.83 6.35 -15.37
N LEU A 184 -9.35 6.45 -14.13
CA LEU A 184 -8.25 7.34 -13.78
C LEU A 184 -6.94 6.93 -14.45
N LEU A 185 -6.60 5.64 -14.43
CA LEU A 185 -5.40 5.08 -15.04
C LEU A 185 -5.44 5.18 -16.57
N SER A 186 -6.63 5.14 -17.18
CA SER A 186 -6.80 5.34 -18.62
C SER A 186 -6.37 6.73 -19.11
N LEU A 187 -6.31 7.75 -18.24
CA LEU A 187 -5.81 9.09 -18.57
C LEU A 187 -4.33 9.08 -18.98
N VAL A 188 -3.58 8.07 -18.54
CA VAL A 188 -2.19 7.84 -18.95
C VAL A 188 -2.03 6.55 -19.78
N GLU A 189 -3.10 6.15 -20.48
CA GLU A 189 -3.12 5.04 -21.44
C GLU A 189 -2.83 3.66 -20.80
N ILE A 190 -3.24 3.47 -19.52
CA ILE A 190 -3.16 2.18 -18.84
C ILE A 190 -4.57 1.57 -18.79
N ASP A 191 -4.72 0.40 -19.41
CA ASP A 191 -5.93 -0.43 -19.28
C ASP A 191 -5.68 -1.49 -18.21
N VAL A 192 -6.25 -1.28 -17.02
CA VAL A 192 -6.10 -2.20 -15.87
C VAL A 192 -6.57 -3.61 -16.19
N ALA A 193 -7.59 -3.77 -17.04
CA ALA A 193 -8.12 -5.07 -17.40
C ALA A 193 -7.13 -5.89 -18.24
N ALA A 194 -6.30 -5.21 -19.04
CA ALA A 194 -5.29 -5.82 -19.89
C ALA A 194 -3.98 -6.14 -19.17
N VAL A 195 -3.75 -5.61 -17.96
CA VAL A 195 -2.51 -5.86 -17.21
C VAL A 195 -2.60 -7.21 -16.51
N GLU A 196 -1.66 -8.11 -16.85
CA GLU A 196 -1.52 -9.38 -16.14
C GLU A 196 -0.73 -9.18 -14.84
N PRO A 197 -1.14 -9.83 -13.73
CA PRO A 197 -0.40 -9.80 -12.47
C PRO A 197 0.99 -10.41 -12.63
N ASP A 198 2.03 -9.70 -12.20
CA ASP A 198 3.40 -10.20 -12.23
C ASP A 198 3.66 -11.13 -11.04
N ARG A 199 3.90 -12.39 -11.33
CA ARG A 199 4.21 -13.45 -10.34
C ARG A 199 5.60 -14.05 -10.53
N GLU A 200 6.47 -13.42 -11.29
CA GLU A 200 7.84 -13.89 -11.44
C GLU A 200 8.54 -13.83 -10.07
N GLY A 201 9.11 -14.97 -9.65
CA GLY A 201 9.76 -15.09 -8.34
C GLY A 201 8.84 -14.97 -7.13
N TRP A 202 7.53 -15.22 -7.28
CA TRP A 202 6.55 -15.15 -6.19
C TRP A 202 6.93 -16.00 -4.98
N ASP A 203 6.93 -15.39 -3.80
CA ASP A 203 7.16 -16.01 -2.50
C ASP A 203 5.82 -16.21 -1.78
N SER A 204 5.34 -17.45 -1.75
CA SER A 204 4.06 -17.81 -1.14
C SER A 204 4.03 -17.65 0.38
N GLU A 205 5.18 -17.73 1.06
CA GLU A 205 5.24 -17.56 2.52
C GLU A 205 5.04 -16.10 2.91
N ARG A 206 5.57 -15.18 2.10
CA ARG A 206 5.42 -13.75 2.31
C ARG A 206 4.24 -13.14 1.54
N GLY A 207 3.68 -13.86 0.55
CA GLY A 207 2.58 -13.36 -0.27
C GLY A 207 2.97 -12.17 -1.14
N ARG A 208 4.18 -12.18 -1.73
CA ARG A 208 4.72 -11.09 -2.55
C ARG A 208 5.69 -11.60 -3.62
N GLY A 209 6.08 -10.73 -4.52
CA GLY A 209 7.19 -10.95 -5.45
C GLY A 209 8.57 -10.93 -4.77
N PRO A 210 9.65 -11.06 -5.55
CA PRO A 210 11.01 -11.14 -5.03
C PRO A 210 11.47 -9.83 -4.38
N GLY A 211 12.59 -9.89 -3.65
CA GLY A 211 13.18 -8.73 -2.98
C GLY A 211 12.72 -8.52 -1.54
N CYS A 212 13.04 -7.38 -0.98
CA CYS A 212 12.67 -6.95 0.36
C CYS A 212 12.86 -5.42 0.48
N PRO A 213 12.24 -4.78 1.49
CA PRO A 213 12.48 -3.36 1.75
C PRO A 213 13.96 -3.09 2.04
N ASP A 214 14.44 -1.89 1.72
CA ASP A 214 15.77 -1.47 2.10
C ASP A 214 15.92 -1.37 3.64
N GLU A 215 17.12 -1.69 4.16
CA GLU A 215 17.37 -1.73 5.61
C GLU A 215 17.15 -0.37 6.29
N GLU A 216 17.42 0.72 5.61
CA GLU A 216 17.18 2.08 6.13
C GLU A 216 15.68 2.32 6.35
N SER A 217 14.83 1.94 5.39
CA SER A 217 13.37 2.03 5.52
C SER A 217 12.86 1.17 6.66
N VAL A 218 13.40 -0.04 6.83
CA VAL A 218 13.05 -0.94 7.95
C VAL A 218 13.46 -0.33 9.28
N ALA A 219 14.71 0.15 9.41
CA ALA A 219 15.19 0.78 10.64
C ALA A 219 14.38 2.02 11.02
N ARG A 220 13.96 2.83 10.02
CA ARG A 220 13.08 3.98 10.23
C ARG A 220 11.67 3.57 10.66
N ALA A 221 11.08 2.57 10.01
CA ALA A 221 9.76 2.05 10.36
C ALA A 221 9.71 1.50 11.79
N ARG A 222 10.78 0.82 12.22
CA ARG A 222 10.92 0.27 13.57
C ARG A 222 11.29 1.31 14.62
N GLY A 223 11.73 2.50 14.23
CA GLY A 223 12.22 3.55 15.13
C GLY A 223 13.57 3.23 15.76
N ASP A 224 14.37 2.35 15.18
CA ASP A 224 15.62 1.83 15.75
C ASP A 224 16.64 2.92 16.11
N ARG A 225 16.74 3.99 15.32
CA ARG A 225 17.70 5.08 15.55
C ARG A 225 17.54 5.79 16.90
N ASN A 226 16.31 5.89 17.40
CA ASN A 226 16.00 6.64 18.60
C ASN A 226 15.37 5.77 19.71
N ARG A 227 15.09 4.51 19.44
CA ARG A 227 14.39 3.62 20.36
C ARG A 227 15.12 3.49 21.70
N MET A 228 16.44 3.33 21.65
CA MET A 228 17.28 3.23 22.85
C MET A 228 17.29 4.48 23.74
N LEU A 229 16.79 5.62 23.22
CA LEU A 229 16.67 6.86 24.02
C LEU A 229 15.42 6.86 24.91
N PHE A 230 14.48 5.94 24.69
CA PHE A 230 13.18 5.89 25.37
C PHE A 230 12.91 4.55 26.09
N VAL A 231 13.80 3.59 25.96
CA VAL A 231 13.72 2.29 26.67
C VAL A 231 14.61 2.37 27.89
N GLU A 232 13.99 2.40 29.09
CA GLU A 232 14.67 2.24 30.37
C GLU A 232 14.96 0.75 30.65
#